data_c748635b250ccfb491e55b6a3b4e0d94
#
_entry.id   c748635b250ccfb491e55b6a3b4e0d94
#
_cell.length_a   1.000
_cell.length_b   1.000
_cell.length_c   1.000
_cell.angle_alpha   90.00
_cell.angle_beta   90.00
_cell.angle_gamma   90.00
#
_symmetry.space_group_name_H-M   'P 1'
#
loop_
_entity.id
_entity.type
_entity.pdbx_description
1 polymer ?
#
loop_
_entity_poly.entity_id
_entity_poly.type
_entity_poly.pdbx_seq_one_letter_code
_entity_poly.pdbx_strand_id
1 'polypeptide(L)'
;MIKNLNFIDNFDSIDESQFNKLIRKDDAPFIQYSFLKALENSGCVGRDFGWTPKHLIKTDKNILSGFLPIYIKNNSHGEFVFDHSWSYALNRAGRNYYPKLLTAIPFTPCETRKIITESDSDEYIEKVIDLMEEKNIETWHVLYPDSNLKELFLKNNLIERFGYKFIWRNKGYEEFDDYLSIFKSRQRKNIKNERRKISDLNITFQIKESDSLTTKDWDDFFKFYKNTYEELSLIHI
;
A
#
# COMPACT_ATOMS: atom_id res chain seq x y z
N MET A 1 -23.82 1.81 -25.45
CA MET A 1 -23.98 1.60 -23.99
C MET A 1 -23.18 2.69 -23.32
N ILE A 2 -23.79 3.52 -22.48
CA ILE A 2 -23.10 4.62 -21.82
C ILE A 2 -22.36 4.00 -20.61
N LYS A 3 -21.07 3.76 -20.79
CA LYS A 3 -20.17 3.42 -19.68
C LYS A 3 -19.72 4.74 -19.09
N ASN A 4 -19.98 4.96 -17.80
CA ASN A 4 -19.64 6.20 -17.14
C ASN A 4 -18.43 5.98 -16.21
N LEU A 5 -17.34 6.67 -16.51
CA LEU A 5 -16.18 6.82 -15.62
C LEU A 5 -16.34 8.14 -14.85
N ASN A 6 -16.45 8.04 -13.54
CA ASN A 6 -16.66 9.19 -12.66
C ASN A 6 -15.69 9.17 -11.47
N PHE A 7 -15.24 10.35 -11.05
CA PHE A 7 -14.48 10.50 -9.82
C PHE A 7 -15.40 10.63 -8.62
N ILE A 8 -15.02 9.97 -7.53
CA ILE A 8 -15.67 10.06 -6.23
C ILE A 8 -14.65 10.47 -5.15
N ASP A 9 -15.12 11.16 -4.14
CA ASP A 9 -14.25 11.76 -3.10
C ASP A 9 -14.18 10.91 -1.81
N ASN A 10 -14.87 9.79 -1.77
CA ASN A 10 -14.88 8.86 -0.64
C ASN A 10 -15.57 7.53 -1.02
N PHE A 11 -15.44 6.54 -0.10
CA PHE A 11 -16.09 5.24 -0.24
C PHE A 11 -17.58 5.21 0.12
N ASP A 12 -18.16 6.28 0.65
CA ASP A 12 -19.57 6.31 1.09
C ASP A 12 -20.57 6.08 -0.06
N SER A 13 -20.16 6.44 -1.26
CA SER A 13 -20.98 6.29 -2.47
C SER A 13 -20.88 4.91 -3.13
N ILE A 14 -20.04 4.01 -2.58
CA ILE A 14 -19.82 2.67 -3.14
C ILE A 14 -20.65 1.65 -2.34
N ASP A 15 -21.47 0.89 -3.02
CA ASP A 15 -22.15 -0.27 -2.44
C ASP A 15 -21.16 -1.42 -2.25
N GLU A 16 -21.03 -1.90 -0.99
CA GLU A 16 -20.12 -2.96 -0.63
C GLU A 16 -20.34 -4.25 -1.40
N SER A 17 -21.61 -4.63 -1.61
CA SER A 17 -21.95 -5.88 -2.30
C SER A 17 -21.55 -5.84 -3.78
N GLN A 18 -21.64 -4.67 -4.41
CA GLN A 18 -21.17 -4.49 -5.77
C GLN A 18 -19.64 -4.48 -5.86
N PHE A 19 -18.99 -3.81 -4.92
CA PHE A 19 -17.52 -3.75 -4.88
C PHE A 19 -16.92 -5.15 -4.68
N ASN A 20 -17.46 -5.93 -3.74
CA ASN A 20 -16.99 -7.27 -3.44
C ASN A 20 -17.13 -8.24 -4.62
N LYS A 21 -18.04 -8.00 -5.57
CA LYS A 21 -18.15 -8.80 -6.82
C LYS A 21 -16.98 -8.56 -7.78
N LEU A 22 -16.28 -7.44 -7.68
CA LEU A 22 -15.10 -7.14 -8.50
C LEU A 22 -13.81 -7.73 -7.92
N ILE A 23 -13.84 -8.13 -6.64
CA ILE A 23 -12.68 -8.68 -5.94
C ILE A 23 -12.54 -10.18 -6.28
N ARG A 24 -11.33 -10.57 -6.63
CA ARG A 24 -10.96 -11.95 -6.93
C ARG A 24 -10.44 -12.65 -5.67
N LYS A 25 -10.50 -13.95 -5.66
CA LYS A 25 -10.04 -14.78 -4.52
C LYS A 25 -8.53 -14.61 -4.23
N ASP A 26 -7.75 -14.34 -5.24
CA ASP A 26 -6.29 -14.16 -5.18
C ASP A 26 -5.86 -12.69 -5.03
N ASP A 27 -6.80 -11.76 -4.95
CA ASP A 27 -6.48 -10.37 -4.67
C ASP A 27 -5.93 -10.20 -3.24
N ALA A 28 -5.02 -9.25 -3.08
CA ALA A 28 -4.50 -8.91 -1.77
C ALA A 28 -5.62 -8.43 -0.83
N PRO A 29 -5.59 -8.79 0.46
CA PRO A 29 -6.63 -8.38 1.41
C PRO A 29 -6.75 -6.85 1.56
N PHE A 30 -5.71 -6.14 1.22
CA PHE A 30 -5.61 -4.67 1.35
C PHE A 30 -6.37 -3.89 0.27
N ILE A 31 -6.90 -4.54 -0.78
CA ILE A 31 -7.80 -3.90 -1.76
C ILE A 31 -9.27 -4.23 -1.51
N GLN A 32 -9.60 -4.95 -0.45
CA GLN A 32 -10.98 -5.25 -0.09
C GLN A 32 -11.71 -3.98 0.39
N TYR A 33 -13.01 -3.96 0.15
CA TYR A 33 -13.87 -2.84 0.56
C TYR A 33 -13.69 -2.47 2.03
N SER A 34 -13.75 -3.46 2.92
CA SER A 34 -13.65 -3.26 4.37
C SER A 34 -12.35 -2.58 4.79
N PHE A 35 -11.22 -2.93 4.16
CA PHE A 35 -9.94 -2.34 4.48
C PHE A 35 -9.85 -0.88 4.02
N LEU A 36 -10.18 -0.59 2.75
CA LEU A 36 -10.12 0.75 2.19
C LEU A 36 -11.11 1.70 2.89
N LYS A 37 -12.32 1.20 3.17
CA LYS A 37 -13.34 1.94 3.91
C LYS A 37 -12.91 2.23 5.35
N ALA A 38 -12.26 1.29 6.03
CA ALA A 38 -11.77 1.48 7.38
C ALA A 38 -10.70 2.58 7.45
N LEU A 39 -9.82 2.69 6.46
CA LEU A 39 -8.81 3.74 6.40
C LEU A 39 -9.43 5.14 6.28
N GLU A 40 -10.50 5.30 5.51
CA GLU A 40 -11.22 6.57 5.41
C GLU A 40 -12.02 6.86 6.68
N ASN A 41 -12.78 5.88 7.18
CA ASN A 41 -13.61 6.05 8.37
C ASN A 41 -12.81 6.35 9.64
N SER A 42 -11.59 5.79 9.76
CA SER A 42 -10.70 6.07 10.91
C SER A 42 -9.99 7.43 10.81
N GLY A 43 -10.11 8.11 9.66
CA GLY A 43 -9.39 9.35 9.40
C GLY A 43 -7.89 9.17 9.09
N CYS A 44 -7.36 7.94 9.03
CA CYS A 44 -5.98 7.69 8.61
C CYS A 44 -5.73 8.16 7.17
N VAL A 45 -6.75 8.05 6.32
CA VAL A 45 -6.80 8.59 4.98
C VAL A 45 -7.75 9.77 4.97
N GLY A 46 -7.24 10.94 4.59
CA GLY A 46 -8.00 12.17 4.58
C GLY A 46 -7.10 13.37 4.26
N ARG A 47 -7.73 14.52 4.08
CA ARG A 47 -7.06 15.76 3.71
C ARG A 47 -5.98 16.18 4.72
N ASP A 48 -6.24 15.97 6.01
CA ASP A 48 -5.34 16.41 7.09
C ASP A 48 -4.02 15.65 7.09
N PHE A 49 -4.03 14.41 6.60
CA PHE A 49 -2.83 13.57 6.43
C PHE A 49 -2.24 13.63 5.01
N GLY A 50 -2.78 14.50 4.15
CA GLY A 50 -2.33 14.65 2.79
C GLY A 50 -2.68 13.49 1.86
N TRP A 51 -3.70 12.71 2.21
CA TRP A 51 -4.28 11.64 1.41
C TRP A 51 -5.73 11.99 1.06
N THR A 52 -5.96 12.86 0.09
CA THR A 52 -7.33 13.24 -0.29
C THR A 52 -7.86 12.24 -1.32
N PRO A 53 -8.88 11.43 -0.98
CA PRO A 53 -9.43 10.47 -1.92
C PRO A 53 -10.00 11.16 -3.17
N LYS A 54 -9.77 10.56 -4.34
CA LYS A 54 -10.33 10.97 -5.63
C LYS A 54 -10.44 9.75 -6.53
N HIS A 55 -11.14 8.73 -6.03
CA HIS A 55 -11.19 7.43 -6.69
C HIS A 55 -11.95 7.51 -8.01
N LEU A 56 -11.50 6.72 -8.99
CA LEU A 56 -12.19 6.59 -10.26
C LEU A 56 -13.03 5.31 -10.27
N ILE A 57 -14.31 5.46 -10.44
CA ILE A 57 -15.26 4.35 -10.57
C ILE A 57 -15.80 4.27 -11.99
N LYS A 58 -16.06 3.06 -12.42
CA LYS A 58 -16.78 2.76 -13.67
C LYS A 58 -18.12 2.12 -13.33
N THR A 59 -19.18 2.61 -13.95
CA THR A 59 -20.51 2.03 -13.82
C THR A 59 -21.07 1.66 -15.19
N ASP A 60 -21.77 0.52 -15.25
CA ASP A 60 -22.61 0.12 -16.38
C ASP A 60 -24.03 -0.04 -15.87
N LYS A 61 -24.98 0.73 -16.41
CA LYS A 61 -26.41 0.75 -15.99
C LYS A 61 -26.56 0.91 -14.46
N ASN A 62 -25.79 1.80 -13.86
CA ASN A 62 -25.74 2.06 -12.41
C ASN A 62 -25.21 0.89 -11.56
N ILE A 63 -24.58 -0.11 -12.16
CA ILE A 63 -23.89 -1.19 -11.47
C ILE A 63 -22.38 -0.90 -11.52
N LEU A 64 -21.72 -0.97 -10.38
CA LEU A 64 -20.27 -0.81 -10.32
C LEU A 64 -19.58 -1.92 -11.13
N SER A 65 -18.79 -1.53 -12.11
CA SER A 65 -18.06 -2.44 -13.00
C SER A 65 -16.55 -2.23 -12.99
N GLY A 66 -16.07 -1.25 -12.22
CA GLY A 66 -14.65 -1.03 -12.05
C GLY A 66 -14.31 0.05 -11.05
N PHE A 67 -13.07 -0.02 -10.54
CA PHE A 67 -12.55 0.87 -9.52
C PHE A 67 -11.04 1.06 -9.68
N LEU A 68 -10.57 2.28 -9.47
CA LEU A 68 -9.15 2.63 -9.39
C LEU A 68 -8.95 3.54 -8.18
N PRO A 69 -8.17 3.13 -7.16
CA PRO A 69 -7.83 4.00 -6.04
C PRO A 69 -6.93 5.14 -6.51
N ILE A 70 -7.36 6.35 -6.30
CA ILE A 70 -6.60 7.56 -6.58
C ILE A 70 -6.68 8.49 -5.37
N TYR A 71 -5.55 9.10 -5.06
CA TYR A 71 -5.44 10.11 -4.01
C TYR A 71 -4.72 11.34 -4.55
N ILE A 72 -5.19 12.52 -4.16
CA ILE A 72 -4.46 13.77 -4.33
C ILE A 72 -3.56 13.91 -3.11
N LYS A 73 -2.25 13.97 -3.34
CA LYS A 73 -1.21 13.98 -2.31
C LYS A 73 -0.53 15.33 -2.22
N ASN A 74 -0.43 15.87 -1.01
CA ASN A 74 0.30 17.09 -0.70
C ASN A 74 1.68 16.85 -0.06
N ASN A 75 2.00 15.58 0.20
CA ASN A 75 3.27 15.10 0.74
C ASN A 75 3.46 13.63 0.32
N SER A 76 4.62 13.03 0.59
CA SER A 76 4.89 11.60 0.30
C SER A 76 4.85 10.70 1.54
N HIS A 77 4.24 11.15 2.63
CA HIS A 77 4.12 10.33 3.84
C HIS A 77 3.21 9.12 3.60
N GLY A 78 3.61 7.97 4.12
CA GLY A 78 2.86 6.71 4.04
C GLY A 78 2.93 5.99 2.69
N GLU A 79 3.77 6.47 1.76
CA GLU A 79 3.96 5.86 0.45
C GLU A 79 5.06 4.78 0.45
N PHE A 80 6.00 4.85 1.40
CA PHE A 80 7.21 4.01 1.47
C PHE A 80 8.09 4.09 0.21
N VAL A 81 8.02 5.23 -0.48
CA VAL A 81 8.84 5.55 -1.65
C VAL A 81 9.56 6.87 -1.37
N PHE A 82 10.89 6.84 -1.44
CA PHE A 82 11.72 8.02 -1.23
C PHE A 82 11.84 8.81 -2.54
N ASP A 83 11.05 9.86 -2.66
CA ASP A 83 10.97 10.69 -3.87
C ASP A 83 11.46 12.14 -3.68
N HIS A 84 12.15 12.41 -2.58
CA HIS A 84 12.67 13.75 -2.26
C HIS A 84 13.54 14.36 -3.37
N SER A 85 14.34 13.54 -4.06
CA SER A 85 15.18 13.99 -5.18
C SER A 85 14.35 14.44 -6.38
N TRP A 86 13.20 13.84 -6.61
CA TRP A 86 12.28 14.23 -7.69
C TRP A 86 11.58 15.54 -7.35
N SER A 87 11.08 15.67 -6.13
CA SER A 87 10.50 16.91 -5.64
C SER A 87 11.50 18.08 -5.75
N TYR A 88 12.75 17.85 -5.34
CA TYR A 88 13.80 18.85 -5.44
C TYR A 88 14.11 19.22 -6.90
N ALA A 89 14.20 18.23 -7.80
CA ALA A 89 14.50 18.47 -9.21
C ALA A 89 13.39 19.28 -9.90
N LEU A 90 12.10 18.95 -9.68
CA LEU A 90 10.99 19.72 -10.23
C LEU A 90 10.97 21.15 -9.70
N ASN A 91 11.12 21.33 -8.40
CA ASN A 91 11.15 22.66 -7.79
C ASN A 91 12.28 23.53 -8.35
N ARG A 92 13.47 22.94 -8.60
CA ARG A 92 14.57 23.66 -9.28
C ARG A 92 14.26 24.04 -10.72
N ALA A 93 13.42 23.27 -11.40
CA ALA A 93 12.94 23.57 -12.74
C ALA A 93 11.77 24.58 -12.77
N GLY A 94 11.40 25.13 -11.61
CA GLY A 94 10.26 26.07 -11.49
C GLY A 94 8.90 25.40 -11.60
N ARG A 95 8.82 24.06 -11.38
CA ARG A 95 7.60 23.26 -11.49
C ARG A 95 7.18 22.74 -10.12
N ASN A 96 5.89 22.47 -9.95
CA ASN A 96 5.34 21.99 -8.70
C ASN A 96 5.31 20.46 -8.66
N TYR A 97 5.94 19.87 -7.64
CA TYR A 97 5.84 18.44 -7.42
C TYR A 97 4.53 18.06 -6.70
N TYR A 98 4.07 18.91 -5.82
CA TYR A 98 2.79 18.77 -5.13
C TYR A 98 1.80 19.87 -5.54
N PRO A 99 0.49 19.59 -5.60
CA PRO A 99 -0.11 18.26 -5.38
C PRO A 99 0.25 17.29 -6.51
N LYS A 100 0.33 16.00 -6.18
CA LYS A 100 0.50 14.91 -7.15
C LYS A 100 -0.67 13.94 -7.07
N LEU A 101 -0.95 13.19 -8.14
CA LEU A 101 -1.84 12.04 -8.07
C LEU A 101 -1.06 10.80 -7.64
N LEU A 102 -1.72 9.96 -6.85
CA LEU A 102 -1.17 8.71 -6.38
C LEU A 102 -2.19 7.59 -6.51
N THR A 103 -1.80 6.52 -7.17
CA THR A 103 -2.50 5.22 -7.16
C THR A 103 -1.70 4.25 -6.31
N ALA A 104 -2.19 3.93 -5.13
CA ALA A 104 -1.54 3.06 -4.15
C ALA A 104 -2.57 2.50 -3.16
N ILE A 105 -2.16 1.49 -2.41
CA ILE A 105 -2.84 1.14 -1.17
C ILE A 105 -2.19 1.96 -0.05
N PRO A 106 -2.93 2.80 0.68
CA PRO A 106 -2.35 3.65 1.71
C PRO A 106 -1.61 2.84 2.77
N PHE A 107 -0.43 3.32 3.15
CA PHE A 107 0.43 2.72 4.18
C PHE A 107 0.82 1.26 3.95
N THR A 108 0.63 0.71 2.73
CA THR A 108 0.77 -0.72 2.46
C THR A 108 1.57 -0.94 1.17
N PRO A 109 2.89 -1.16 1.26
CA PRO A 109 3.76 -1.34 0.10
C PRO A 109 3.66 -2.76 -0.48
N CYS A 110 2.48 -3.12 -1.00
CA CYS A 110 2.23 -4.44 -1.59
C CYS A 110 1.97 -4.36 -3.10
N GLU A 111 2.50 -5.33 -3.80
CA GLU A 111 2.21 -5.60 -5.21
C GLU A 111 0.79 -6.18 -5.33
N THR A 112 -0.10 -5.48 -6.05
CA THR A 112 -1.48 -5.96 -6.29
C THR A 112 -2.11 -5.20 -7.45
N ARG A 113 -3.21 -5.71 -7.99
CA ARG A 113 -4.05 -4.97 -8.94
C ARG A 113 -4.43 -3.62 -8.33
N LYS A 114 -4.37 -2.56 -9.14
CA LYS A 114 -4.88 -1.23 -8.78
C LYS A 114 -6.09 -0.86 -9.62
N ILE A 115 -6.14 -1.31 -10.89
CA ILE A 115 -7.36 -1.20 -11.70
C ILE A 115 -8.17 -2.48 -11.50
N ILE A 116 -9.26 -2.38 -10.79
CA ILE A 116 -10.17 -3.47 -10.47
C ILE A 116 -11.31 -3.43 -11.47
N THR A 117 -11.19 -4.19 -12.56
CA THR A 117 -12.19 -4.24 -13.63
C THR A 117 -12.03 -5.54 -14.43
N GLU A 118 -13.08 -5.95 -15.12
CA GLU A 118 -13.06 -7.03 -16.10
C GLU A 118 -13.10 -6.49 -17.56
N SER A 119 -13.12 -5.17 -17.72
CA SER A 119 -13.15 -4.52 -19.03
C SER A 119 -11.80 -3.89 -19.38
N ASP A 120 -11.73 -3.22 -20.53
CA ASP A 120 -10.56 -2.47 -20.97
C ASP A 120 -10.10 -1.47 -19.89
N SER A 121 -8.82 -1.41 -19.69
CA SER A 121 -8.18 -0.59 -18.65
C SER A 121 -7.55 0.69 -19.20
N ASP A 122 -7.34 0.83 -20.51
CA ASP A 122 -6.75 2.03 -21.12
C ASP A 122 -7.58 3.28 -20.82
N GLU A 123 -8.91 3.17 -20.83
CA GLU A 123 -9.83 4.29 -20.52
C GLU A 123 -9.63 4.91 -19.12
N TYR A 124 -9.11 4.13 -18.16
CA TYR A 124 -8.79 4.65 -16.82
C TYR A 124 -7.58 5.56 -16.86
N ILE A 125 -6.59 5.21 -17.67
CA ILE A 125 -5.36 6.02 -17.83
C ILE A 125 -5.70 7.35 -18.48
N GLU A 126 -6.45 7.32 -19.58
CA GLU A 126 -6.92 8.52 -20.28
C GLU A 126 -7.67 9.44 -19.32
N LYS A 127 -8.61 8.87 -18.53
CA LYS A 127 -9.42 9.65 -17.59
C LYS A 127 -8.61 10.27 -16.46
N VAL A 128 -7.53 9.61 -16.02
CA VAL A 128 -6.60 10.18 -15.01
C VAL A 128 -5.77 11.30 -15.63
N ILE A 129 -5.34 11.18 -16.88
CA ILE A 129 -4.62 12.23 -17.60
C ILE A 129 -5.52 13.46 -17.75
N ASP A 130 -6.78 13.29 -18.14
CA ASP A 130 -7.76 14.39 -18.21
C ASP A 130 -7.88 15.13 -16.86
N LEU A 131 -7.92 14.39 -15.75
CA LEU A 131 -7.95 14.98 -14.41
C LEU A 131 -6.67 15.76 -14.08
N MET A 132 -5.51 15.26 -14.48
CA MET A 132 -4.24 15.95 -14.29
C MET A 132 -4.23 17.28 -15.00
N GLU A 133 -4.70 17.33 -16.25
CA GLU A 133 -4.83 18.55 -17.06
C GLU A 133 -5.82 19.53 -16.43
N GLU A 134 -7.04 19.05 -16.07
CA GLU A 134 -8.09 19.87 -15.40
C GLU A 134 -7.58 20.53 -14.12
N LYS A 135 -6.84 19.77 -13.30
CA LYS A 135 -6.36 20.22 -11.98
C LYS A 135 -4.97 20.86 -12.03
N ASN A 136 -4.33 20.93 -13.21
CA ASN A 136 -2.93 21.36 -13.35
C ASN A 136 -1.97 20.59 -12.41
N ILE A 137 -2.13 19.26 -12.35
CA ILE A 137 -1.29 18.35 -11.58
C ILE A 137 -0.24 17.74 -12.51
N GLU A 138 1.03 17.92 -12.20
CA GLU A 138 2.11 17.58 -13.11
C GLU A 138 2.57 16.12 -13.04
N THR A 139 2.27 15.41 -11.95
CA THR A 139 2.75 14.04 -11.75
C THR A 139 1.67 13.10 -11.23
N TRP A 140 1.66 11.89 -11.77
CA TRP A 140 0.88 10.77 -11.29
C TRP A 140 1.82 9.60 -11.00
N HIS A 141 1.77 9.08 -9.79
CA HIS A 141 2.58 7.94 -9.35
C HIS A 141 1.69 6.72 -9.14
N VAL A 142 2.12 5.57 -9.64
CA VAL A 142 1.46 4.28 -9.40
C VAL A 142 2.45 3.38 -8.65
N LEU A 143 2.13 3.06 -7.41
CA LEU A 143 3.04 2.31 -6.54
C LEU A 143 2.71 0.82 -6.56
N TYR A 144 3.75 0.00 -6.68
CA TYR A 144 3.67 -1.46 -6.58
C TYR A 144 2.57 -2.07 -7.48
N PRO A 145 2.54 -1.75 -8.79
CA PRO A 145 1.61 -2.39 -9.72
C PRO A 145 1.97 -3.87 -9.88
N ASP A 146 0.96 -4.71 -10.14
CA ASP A 146 1.20 -6.06 -10.60
C ASP A 146 1.78 -6.08 -12.03
N SER A 147 2.20 -7.26 -12.52
CA SER A 147 2.84 -7.38 -13.83
C SER A 147 1.94 -6.94 -14.98
N ASN A 148 0.64 -7.24 -14.93
CA ASN A 148 -0.31 -6.88 -15.99
C ASN A 148 -0.50 -5.36 -16.07
N LEU A 149 -0.63 -4.73 -14.92
CA LEU A 149 -0.80 -3.29 -14.83
C LEU A 149 0.48 -2.54 -15.23
N LYS A 150 1.65 -3.10 -14.89
CA LYS A 150 2.93 -2.58 -15.34
C LYS A 150 3.04 -2.56 -16.87
N GLU A 151 2.69 -3.65 -17.54
CA GLU A 151 2.69 -3.72 -19.01
C GLU A 151 1.76 -2.70 -19.64
N LEU A 152 0.55 -2.54 -19.08
CA LEU A 152 -0.42 -1.52 -19.50
C LEU A 152 0.16 -0.11 -19.38
N PHE A 153 0.81 0.22 -18.28
CA PHE A 153 1.39 1.53 -18.07
C PHE A 153 2.56 1.83 -19.01
N LEU A 154 3.43 0.84 -19.24
CA LEU A 154 4.53 0.99 -20.21
C LEU A 154 4.02 1.22 -21.63
N LYS A 155 2.97 0.50 -22.04
CA LYS A 155 2.27 0.72 -23.33
C LYS A 155 1.75 2.15 -23.46
N ASN A 156 1.32 2.75 -22.36
CA ASN A 156 0.81 4.12 -22.29
C ASN A 156 1.90 5.16 -21.95
N ASN A 157 3.16 4.85 -22.20
CA ASN A 157 4.32 5.73 -22.02
C ASN A 157 4.57 6.23 -20.59
N LEU A 158 4.06 5.52 -19.55
CA LEU A 158 4.46 5.81 -18.19
C LEU A 158 5.87 5.29 -17.93
N ILE A 159 6.63 6.02 -17.12
CA ILE A 159 8.05 5.73 -16.86
C ILE A 159 8.15 4.75 -15.68
N GLU A 160 8.87 3.64 -15.88
CA GLU A 160 9.13 2.69 -14.82
C GLU A 160 10.24 3.18 -13.89
N ARG A 161 9.99 3.04 -12.59
CA ARG A 161 10.96 3.31 -11.54
C ARG A 161 11.20 2.06 -10.70
N PHE A 162 12.45 1.77 -10.40
CA PHE A 162 12.85 0.61 -9.61
C PHE A 162 13.19 1.00 -8.18
N GLY A 163 12.79 0.16 -7.24
CA GLY A 163 13.24 0.15 -5.86
C GLY A 163 13.88 -1.20 -5.50
N TYR A 164 14.38 -1.31 -4.29
CA TYR A 164 15.00 -2.53 -3.78
C TYR A 164 14.23 -3.01 -2.56
N LYS A 165 13.99 -4.34 -2.49
CA LYS A 165 13.54 -5.01 -1.27
C LYS A 165 14.47 -6.18 -0.95
N PHE A 166 14.76 -6.38 0.32
CA PHE A 166 15.52 -7.53 0.78
C PHE A 166 14.57 -8.69 1.08
N ILE A 167 14.82 -9.84 0.47
CA ILE A 167 14.00 -11.03 0.67
C ILE A 167 14.88 -12.12 1.24
N TRP A 168 14.52 -12.62 2.42
CA TRP A 168 15.08 -13.87 2.91
C TRP A 168 14.31 -15.04 2.28
N ARG A 169 15.05 -16.03 1.79
CA ARG A 169 14.47 -17.26 1.25
C ARG A 169 15.07 -18.45 1.97
N ASN A 170 14.22 -19.38 2.42
CA ASN A 170 14.67 -20.64 2.94
C ASN A 170 15.41 -21.43 1.81
N LYS A 171 16.63 -21.86 2.11
CA LYS A 171 17.49 -22.63 1.19
C LYS A 171 17.48 -24.13 1.50
N GLY A 172 16.38 -24.63 2.05
CA GLY A 172 16.24 -26.03 2.47
C GLY A 172 16.68 -26.26 3.91
N TYR A 173 16.67 -25.22 4.76
CA TYR A 173 16.91 -25.39 6.18
C TYR A 173 15.70 -26.08 6.83
N GLU A 174 15.95 -27.21 7.48
CA GLU A 174 14.93 -27.98 8.21
C GLU A 174 14.83 -27.50 9.66
N GLU A 175 15.99 -27.16 10.26
CA GLU A 175 16.05 -26.64 11.62
C GLU A 175 16.89 -25.37 11.72
N PHE A 176 16.82 -24.71 12.88
CA PHE A 176 17.52 -23.43 13.09
C PHE A 176 19.05 -23.57 13.07
N ASP A 177 19.59 -24.69 13.47
CA ASP A 177 21.03 -24.95 13.43
C ASP A 177 21.53 -25.07 11.98
N ASP A 178 20.75 -25.57 11.04
CA ASP A 178 21.06 -25.54 9.61
C ASP A 178 21.22 -24.09 9.13
N TYR A 179 20.27 -23.25 9.49
CA TYR A 179 20.36 -21.83 9.18
C TYR A 179 21.59 -21.18 9.84
N LEU A 180 21.91 -21.54 11.07
CA LEU A 180 23.10 -21.02 11.74
C LEU A 180 24.41 -21.47 11.09
N SER A 181 24.42 -22.60 10.38
CA SER A 181 25.62 -23.15 9.74
C SER A 181 26.22 -22.22 8.68
N ILE A 182 25.40 -21.36 8.04
CA ILE A 182 25.85 -20.40 7.01
C ILE A 182 26.61 -19.21 7.57
N PHE A 183 26.51 -18.95 8.88
CA PHE A 183 27.16 -17.81 9.53
C PHE A 183 28.61 -18.12 9.95
N LYS A 184 29.44 -17.08 9.97
CA LYS A 184 30.79 -17.19 10.55
C LYS A 184 30.69 -17.54 12.04
N SER A 185 31.70 -18.24 12.57
CA SER A 185 31.71 -18.74 13.94
C SER A 185 31.38 -17.68 15.00
N ARG A 186 31.87 -16.45 14.83
CA ARG A 186 31.60 -15.33 15.75
C ARG A 186 30.10 -14.93 15.73
N GLN A 187 29.49 -14.82 14.56
CA GLN A 187 28.07 -14.46 14.42
C GLN A 187 27.18 -15.56 14.99
N ARG A 188 27.49 -16.83 14.67
CA ARG A 188 26.76 -18.00 15.20
C ARG A 188 26.82 -18.04 16.73
N LYS A 189 28.01 -17.79 17.32
CA LYS A 189 28.15 -17.73 18.78
C LYS A 189 27.29 -16.61 19.38
N ASN A 190 27.28 -15.43 18.78
CA ASN A 190 26.47 -14.31 19.26
C ASN A 190 24.96 -14.66 19.25
N ILE A 191 24.46 -15.17 18.13
CA ILE A 191 23.05 -15.56 18.00
C ILE A 191 22.68 -16.65 19.04
N LYS A 192 23.52 -17.68 19.20
CA LYS A 192 23.29 -18.72 20.22
C LYS A 192 23.30 -18.14 21.64
N ASN A 193 24.16 -17.18 21.93
CA ASN A 193 24.22 -16.54 23.26
C ASN A 193 22.97 -15.65 23.51
N GLU A 194 22.50 -14.92 22.51
CA GLU A 194 21.29 -14.11 22.62
C GLU A 194 20.06 -14.99 22.90
N ARG A 195 19.88 -16.08 22.14
CA ARG A 195 18.80 -17.05 22.38
C ARG A 195 18.87 -17.67 23.76
N ARG A 196 20.08 -18.03 24.24
CA ARG A 196 20.26 -18.58 25.59
C ARG A 196 19.84 -17.57 26.66
N LYS A 197 20.19 -16.30 26.54
CA LYS A 197 19.75 -15.25 27.49
C LYS A 197 18.23 -15.17 27.60
N ILE A 198 17.51 -15.27 26.47
CA ILE A 198 16.05 -15.30 26.47
C ILE A 198 15.52 -16.53 27.19
N SER A 199 16.11 -17.71 26.93
CA SER A 199 15.76 -18.95 27.59
C SER A 199 15.98 -18.89 29.11
N ASP A 200 17.12 -18.31 29.53
CA ASP A 200 17.48 -18.15 30.95
C ASP A 200 16.53 -17.21 31.71
N LEU A 201 15.83 -16.31 31.00
CA LEU A 201 14.82 -15.41 31.57
C LEU A 201 13.44 -16.06 31.75
N ASN A 202 13.28 -17.34 31.43
CA ASN A 202 12.00 -18.07 31.46
C ASN A 202 10.87 -17.37 30.68
N ILE A 203 11.21 -16.67 29.62
CA ILE A 203 10.22 -16.04 28.74
C ILE A 203 9.51 -17.13 27.94
N THR A 204 8.18 -17.12 27.98
CA THR A 204 7.35 -18.01 27.17
C THR A 204 6.78 -17.26 25.97
N PHE A 205 6.66 -17.96 24.85
CA PHE A 205 6.09 -17.42 23.62
C PHE A 205 4.76 -18.12 23.35
N GLN A 206 3.73 -17.33 23.07
CA GLN A 206 2.42 -17.83 22.67
C GLN A 206 2.08 -17.25 21.29
N ILE A 207 1.80 -18.13 20.33
CA ILE A 207 1.26 -17.75 19.01
C ILE A 207 -0.25 -17.77 19.13
N LYS A 208 -0.89 -16.66 18.78
CA LYS A 208 -2.35 -16.54 18.68
C LYS A 208 -2.72 -16.27 17.23
N GLU A 209 -3.72 -16.99 16.75
CA GLU A 209 -4.28 -16.84 15.40
C GLU A 209 -5.61 -16.09 15.46
N SER A 210 -6.14 -15.67 14.31
CA SER A 210 -7.30 -14.77 14.18
C SER A 210 -8.47 -15.10 15.10
N ASP A 211 -8.84 -16.37 15.21
CA ASP A 211 -9.99 -16.81 16.01
C ASP A 211 -9.72 -16.84 17.52
N SER A 212 -8.45 -16.80 17.92
CA SER A 212 -8.03 -16.78 19.32
C SER A 212 -7.68 -15.37 19.82
N LEU A 213 -7.74 -14.36 18.96
CA LEU A 213 -7.45 -12.97 19.31
C LEU A 213 -8.66 -12.34 20.01
N THR A 214 -8.42 -11.71 21.15
CA THR A 214 -9.40 -10.95 21.91
C THR A 214 -9.24 -9.45 21.68
N THR A 215 -10.24 -8.65 22.06
CA THR A 215 -10.14 -7.18 22.06
C THR A 215 -8.94 -6.71 22.87
N LYS A 216 -8.68 -7.36 24.02
CA LYS A 216 -7.50 -7.03 24.85
C LYS A 216 -6.19 -7.27 24.11
N ASP A 217 -6.07 -8.33 23.31
CA ASP A 217 -4.86 -8.58 22.52
C ASP A 217 -4.61 -7.46 21.50
N TRP A 218 -5.68 -6.93 20.88
CA TRP A 218 -5.59 -5.80 19.97
C TRP A 218 -5.22 -4.50 20.67
N ASP A 219 -5.76 -4.24 21.87
CA ASP A 219 -5.43 -3.06 22.68
C ASP A 219 -3.96 -3.09 23.13
N ASP A 220 -3.50 -4.26 23.61
CA ASP A 220 -2.11 -4.44 24.01
C ASP A 220 -1.16 -4.31 22.80
N PHE A 221 -1.50 -4.90 21.65
CA PHE A 221 -0.74 -4.75 20.41
C PHE A 221 -0.65 -3.28 19.99
N PHE A 222 -1.77 -2.55 19.98
CA PHE A 222 -1.79 -1.14 19.60
C PHE A 222 -0.92 -0.29 20.52
N LYS A 223 -0.96 -0.56 21.82
CA LYS A 223 -0.12 0.12 22.80
C LYS A 223 1.38 -0.09 22.53
N PHE A 224 1.80 -1.31 22.27
CA PHE A 224 3.20 -1.60 21.96
C PHE A 224 3.62 -1.02 20.60
N TYR A 225 2.76 -1.11 19.61
CA TYR A 225 2.96 -0.48 18.31
C TYR A 225 3.18 1.02 18.44
N LYS A 226 2.29 1.71 19.15
CA LYS A 226 2.37 3.15 19.40
C LYS A 226 3.67 3.54 20.12
N ASN A 227 4.02 2.84 21.19
CA ASN A 227 5.26 3.10 21.94
C ASN A 227 6.50 2.95 21.03
N THR A 228 6.54 1.95 20.18
CA THR A 228 7.66 1.73 19.25
C THR A 228 7.83 2.92 18.30
N TYR A 229 6.74 3.44 17.76
CA TYR A 229 6.78 4.59 16.86
C TYR A 229 7.18 5.88 17.58
N GLU A 230 6.66 6.11 18.78
CA GLU A 230 7.01 7.28 19.60
C GLU A 230 8.48 7.27 20.01
N GLU A 231 9.00 6.14 20.50
CA GLU A 231 10.40 6.02 20.93
C GLU A 231 11.41 6.11 19.78
N LEU A 232 11.09 5.56 18.62
CA LEU A 232 11.97 5.58 17.45
C LEU A 232 11.80 6.83 16.59
N SER A 233 10.95 7.79 16.98
CA SER A 233 10.62 8.97 16.18
C SER A 233 10.16 8.64 14.74
N LEU A 234 9.53 7.49 14.55
CA LEU A 234 9.07 7.00 13.25
C LEU A 234 7.69 7.56 12.85
N ILE A 235 7.18 8.52 13.62
CA ILE A 235 5.84 9.13 13.40
C ILE A 235 5.73 9.83 12.03
N HIS A 236 6.86 10.06 11.35
CA HIS A 236 6.93 10.81 10.10
C HIS A 236 7.38 9.96 8.88
N ILE A 237 7.33 8.64 8.99
CA ILE A 237 7.69 7.77 7.86
C ILE A 237 6.46 7.40 7.04
#